data_086b8b5c31a6182d5c13c2ad22707ed7
#
_entry.id   086b8b5c31a6182d5c13c2ad22707ed7
#
_cell.length_a   1.000
_cell.length_b   1.000
_cell.length_c   1.000
_cell.angle_alpha   90.00
_cell.angle_beta   90.00
_cell.angle_gamma   90.00
#
_symmetry.space_group_name_H-M   'P 1'
#
loop_
_entity.id
_entity.type
_entity.pdbx_description
1 polymer ?
#
loop_
_entity_poly.entity_id
_entity_poly.type
_entity_poly.pdbx_seq_one_letter_code
_entity_poly.pdbx_strand_id
1 'polypeptide(L)'
;SMISENLCHSSKVWTKEYDLYNNLIEELGEVDENGEYKYDNLEGYKYVDVTYDTFKYVRKTEKAAAVKVKKGYKICRFAQYPDGKAIMPSVLEELLKSRKATKKLMAKETDPFMKNILDKRQLSIKLTANSLYGQCGARTSTFYEKDVAAATTATGRKLLTYAKRIIEEVYGDNICETKNYGKVRTNAKYIYGDTDSVFFCFYLKELDGTPIKNKKALEITIELAQEAGELASEFLKKPHDLEYEKTFLPFCLLSKKRYVGMLYEFDHNKCSRKSMGIVLKRRDNAPIVKDVYGGIIDILMKEQNISKAIDFLKQSLQDIIDEKCPIEKLIITKSLRSTYKNPDTIAHKVLADRMGARDPGNKPSNGDRIPFAYICNNDKKALQGDKIEHPEYIKSEKLKLDYGHYITNQIMKPVQQVFALVLEDIPQFKKKIFKIKKLKDTIESYRSTLEPDKFEKKVEKLRNDEIKSLLFDTYIRHCDNIKNNNRTIQSFFS
;
A
#
# COMPACT_ATOMS: atom_id res chain seq x y z
N SER A 1 -14.79 -1.40 15.99
CA SER A 1 -14.38 -0.58 17.16
C SER A 1 -15.47 0.41 17.60
N MET A 2 -16.09 1.19 16.69
CA MET A 2 -17.17 2.11 17.11
C MET A 2 -18.33 1.38 17.81
N ILE A 3 -18.75 0.24 17.29
CA ILE A 3 -19.87 -0.54 17.87
C ILE A 3 -19.47 -1.21 19.20
N SER A 4 -18.29 -1.85 19.25
CA SER A 4 -17.85 -2.62 20.43
C SER A 4 -17.48 -1.73 21.62
N GLU A 5 -16.86 -0.57 21.36
CA GLU A 5 -16.44 0.36 22.41
C GLU A 5 -17.39 1.56 22.54
N ASN A 6 -18.55 1.52 21.89
CA ASN A 6 -19.56 2.58 21.92
C ASN A 6 -18.98 3.99 21.61
N LEU A 7 -18.07 4.10 20.63
CA LEU A 7 -17.38 5.35 20.30
C LEU A 7 -18.29 6.27 19.50
N CYS A 8 -18.78 7.32 20.12
CA CYS A 8 -19.70 8.29 19.50
C CYS A 8 -19.57 9.66 20.15
N HIS A 9 -20.08 10.69 19.50
CA HIS A 9 -20.27 12.03 20.06
C HIS A 9 -21.11 11.96 21.34
N SER A 10 -22.24 11.25 21.30
CA SER A 10 -23.19 11.13 22.41
C SER A 10 -22.72 10.25 23.56
N SER A 11 -21.67 9.48 23.41
CA SER A 11 -21.08 8.65 24.48
C SER A 11 -19.76 9.21 25.03
N LYS A 12 -19.22 10.26 24.41
CA LYS A 12 -17.98 10.90 24.88
C LYS A 12 -18.26 11.72 26.14
N VAL A 13 -17.58 11.40 27.23
CA VAL A 13 -17.75 12.05 28.55
C VAL A 13 -16.78 13.20 28.72
N TRP A 14 -15.49 12.90 28.58
CA TRP A 14 -14.43 13.90 28.67
C TRP A 14 -13.20 13.53 27.81
N THR A 15 -12.34 14.51 27.60
CA THR A 15 -11.04 14.36 26.95
C THR A 15 -9.98 15.10 27.75
N LYS A 16 -8.85 14.44 28.02
CA LYS A 16 -7.68 15.02 28.66
C LYS A 16 -6.46 14.91 27.76
N GLU A 17 -5.76 16.03 27.51
CA GLU A 17 -4.53 16.06 26.72
C GLU A 17 -3.32 16.27 27.63
N TYR A 18 -2.29 15.46 27.45
CA TYR A 18 -1.05 15.49 28.20
C TYR A 18 0.15 15.73 27.27
N ASP A 19 1.18 16.39 27.79
CA ASP A 19 2.46 16.53 27.10
C ASP A 19 3.32 15.25 27.22
N LEU A 20 4.57 15.33 26.77
CA LEU A 20 5.53 14.21 26.85
C LEU A 20 6.00 13.93 28.29
N TYR A 21 5.80 14.86 29.21
CA TYR A 21 6.19 14.77 30.61
C TYR A 21 5.02 14.45 31.55
N ASN A 22 3.85 14.10 30.98
CA ASN A 22 2.60 13.81 31.69
C ASN A 22 1.96 15.01 32.37
N ASN A 23 2.31 16.25 31.98
CA ASN A 23 1.59 17.43 32.44
C ASN A 23 0.27 17.56 31.65
N LEU A 24 -0.82 17.86 32.35
CA LEU A 24 -2.12 18.13 31.73
C LEU A 24 -2.05 19.47 30.98
N ILE A 25 -2.36 19.46 29.69
CA ILE A 25 -2.37 20.64 28.81
C ILE A 25 -3.77 21.19 28.65
N GLU A 26 -4.73 20.29 28.43
CA GLU A 26 -6.10 20.63 28.10
C GLU A 26 -7.06 19.58 28.65
N GLU A 27 -8.19 20.02 29.15
CA GLU A 27 -9.27 19.18 29.67
C GLU A 27 -10.60 19.71 29.13
N LEU A 28 -11.41 18.81 28.55
CA LEU A 28 -12.70 19.12 27.94
C LEU A 28 -13.75 18.13 28.43
N GLY A 29 -14.87 18.63 28.91
CA GLY A 29 -16.02 17.86 29.38
C GLY A 29 -17.02 18.76 30.08
N GLU A 30 -18.27 18.34 30.17
CA GLU A 30 -19.27 19.06 30.97
C GLU A 30 -19.08 18.74 32.45
N VAL A 31 -18.94 19.77 33.27
CA VAL A 31 -18.85 19.66 34.72
C VAL A 31 -20.14 20.12 35.41
N ASP A 32 -20.40 19.60 36.58
CA ASP A 32 -21.50 19.99 37.45
C ASP A 32 -21.11 21.22 38.34
N GLU A 33 -22.01 21.60 39.23
CA GLU A 33 -21.78 22.73 40.17
C GLU A 33 -20.63 22.50 41.16
N ASN A 34 -20.24 21.22 41.34
CA ASN A 34 -19.13 20.83 42.24
C ASN A 34 -17.79 20.70 41.47
N GLY A 35 -17.79 20.92 40.15
CA GLY A 35 -16.63 20.78 39.29
C GLY A 35 -16.31 19.32 38.90
N GLU A 36 -17.21 18.40 39.17
CA GLU A 36 -17.09 16.98 38.72
C GLU A 36 -17.72 16.80 37.35
N TYR A 37 -17.23 15.79 36.58
CA TYR A 37 -17.80 15.52 35.27
C TYR A 37 -19.22 14.98 35.39
N LYS A 38 -20.19 15.73 34.86
CA LYS A 38 -21.64 15.48 34.95
C LYS A 38 -22.07 14.09 34.48
N TYR A 39 -21.37 13.51 33.50
CA TYR A 39 -21.72 12.23 32.90
C TYR A 39 -20.73 11.11 33.24
N ASP A 40 -19.82 11.36 34.19
CA ASP A 40 -18.93 10.34 34.72
C ASP A 40 -19.54 9.65 35.95
N ASN A 41 -19.17 8.39 36.16
CA ASN A 41 -19.60 7.61 37.32
C ASN A 41 -21.13 7.46 37.51
N LEU A 42 -21.92 7.53 36.43
CA LEU A 42 -23.37 7.29 36.49
C LEU A 42 -23.66 5.84 36.87
N GLU A 43 -24.71 5.65 37.72
CA GLU A 43 -25.14 4.34 38.16
C GLU A 43 -25.55 3.45 36.99
N GLY A 44 -25.04 2.22 36.97
CA GLY A 44 -25.28 1.22 35.90
C GLY A 44 -24.42 1.42 34.65
N TYR A 45 -23.70 2.55 34.50
CA TYR A 45 -22.81 2.77 33.34
C TYR A 45 -21.41 2.19 33.58
N LYS A 46 -20.80 1.68 32.50
CA LYS A 46 -19.38 1.36 32.46
C LYS A 46 -18.67 2.39 31.57
N TYR A 47 -17.36 2.49 31.70
CA TYR A 47 -16.58 3.48 30.94
C TYR A 47 -15.37 2.81 30.28
N VAL A 48 -15.01 3.31 29.11
CA VAL A 48 -13.82 2.87 28.38
C VAL A 48 -12.96 4.08 28.08
N ASP A 49 -11.73 4.03 28.54
CA ASP A 49 -10.73 5.06 28.28
C ASP A 49 -9.88 4.63 27.07
N VAL A 50 -9.83 5.49 26.08
CA VAL A 50 -9.06 5.26 24.86
C VAL A 50 -7.95 6.30 24.76
N THR A 51 -6.69 5.82 24.80
CA THR A 51 -5.50 6.66 24.71
C THR A 51 -4.96 6.64 23.28
N TYR A 52 -4.56 7.82 22.77
CA TYR A 52 -3.89 7.94 21.49
C TYR A 52 -2.86 9.07 21.49
N ASP A 53 -1.77 8.89 20.74
CA ASP A 53 -0.70 9.87 20.62
C ASP A 53 -1.12 11.10 19.82
N THR A 54 -0.70 12.28 20.29
CA THR A 54 -0.84 13.55 19.58
C THR A 54 0.47 13.96 18.92
N PHE A 55 0.36 14.63 17.76
CA PHE A 55 1.52 14.99 16.94
C PHE A 55 1.44 16.42 16.44
N LYS A 56 2.61 17.05 16.30
CA LYS A 56 2.79 18.30 15.57
C LYS A 56 3.69 18.11 14.36
N TYR A 57 3.50 18.95 13.35
CA TYR A 57 4.32 18.97 12.16
C TYR A 57 5.30 20.13 12.23
N VAL A 58 6.58 19.84 12.34
CA VAL A 58 7.66 20.83 12.47
C VAL A 58 8.47 20.87 11.19
N ARG A 59 8.75 22.07 10.69
CA ARG A 59 9.67 22.30 9.58
C ARG A 59 10.97 22.86 10.11
N LYS A 60 12.11 22.35 9.69
CA LYS A 60 13.43 22.86 10.05
C LYS A 60 13.71 24.21 9.35
N THR A 61 13.22 24.38 8.13
CA THR A 61 13.25 25.61 7.33
C THR A 61 11.94 25.72 6.56
N GLU A 62 11.59 26.91 6.05
CA GLU A 62 10.38 27.12 5.26
C GLU A 62 10.27 26.18 4.03
N LYS A 63 11.40 25.88 3.41
CA LYS A 63 11.49 25.01 2.23
C LYS A 63 11.57 23.52 2.57
N ALA A 64 11.85 23.17 3.83
CA ALA A 64 11.98 21.79 4.27
C ALA A 64 10.61 21.09 4.38
N ALA A 65 10.60 19.79 4.10
CA ALA A 65 9.42 18.97 4.37
C ALA A 65 9.09 18.97 5.86
N ALA A 66 7.80 19.05 6.20
CA ALA A 66 7.36 18.96 7.59
C ALA A 66 7.59 17.55 8.14
N VAL A 67 8.22 17.47 9.31
CA VAL A 67 8.45 16.23 10.03
C VAL A 67 7.40 16.08 11.12
N LYS A 68 6.80 14.90 11.21
CA LYS A 68 5.82 14.55 12.25
C LYS A 68 6.57 14.24 13.55
N VAL A 69 6.32 15.04 14.61
CA VAL A 69 6.94 14.88 15.92
C VAL A 69 5.85 14.65 16.97
N LYS A 70 6.04 13.69 17.86
CA LYS A 70 5.11 13.44 18.97
C LYS A 70 5.06 14.67 19.88
N LYS A 71 3.84 15.12 20.21
CA LYS A 71 3.59 16.26 21.10
C LYS A 71 3.26 15.77 22.51
N GLY A 72 2.56 14.64 22.61
CA GLY A 72 2.04 14.07 23.83
C GLY A 72 1.01 12.98 23.51
N TYR A 73 -0.01 12.88 24.35
CA TYR A 73 -1.11 11.94 24.15
C TYR A 73 -2.44 12.53 24.66
N LYS A 74 -3.56 11.96 24.19
CA LYS A 74 -4.90 12.24 24.70
C LYS A 74 -5.53 10.98 25.25
N ILE A 75 -6.33 11.14 26.30
CA ILE A 75 -7.24 10.11 26.84
C ILE A 75 -8.65 10.62 26.64
N CYS A 76 -9.48 9.80 26.01
CA CYS A 76 -10.90 10.07 25.82
C CYS A 76 -11.73 9.00 26.53
N ARG A 77 -12.66 9.39 27.40
CA ARG A 77 -13.59 8.50 28.10
C ARG A 77 -14.91 8.42 27.37
N PHE A 78 -15.37 7.17 27.13
CA PHE A 78 -16.64 6.88 26.49
C PHE A 78 -17.52 6.04 27.40
N ALA A 79 -18.78 6.47 27.57
CA ALA A 79 -19.78 5.74 28.36
C ALA A 79 -20.27 4.51 27.62
N GLN A 80 -20.34 3.40 28.33
CA GLN A 80 -20.98 2.16 27.87
C GLN A 80 -22.36 2.09 28.51
N TYR A 81 -23.39 2.25 27.70
CA TYR A 81 -24.76 2.29 28.21
C TYR A 81 -25.18 0.93 28.78
N PRO A 82 -25.93 0.88 29.89
CA PRO A 82 -26.44 -0.37 30.42
C PRO A 82 -27.37 -1.05 29.41
N ASP A 83 -28.24 -0.26 28.75
CA ASP A 83 -29.14 -0.70 27.70
C ASP A 83 -28.90 0.03 26.40
N GLY A 84 -28.62 -0.73 25.32
CA GLY A 84 -28.44 -0.20 23.99
C GLY A 84 -27.05 0.38 23.72
N LYS A 85 -26.97 1.26 22.73
CA LYS A 85 -25.74 1.89 22.26
C LYS A 85 -25.99 3.35 21.89
N ALA A 86 -24.93 4.13 21.80
CA ALA A 86 -24.94 5.49 21.29
C ALA A 86 -25.42 5.56 19.82
N ILE A 87 -25.80 6.73 19.36
CA ILE A 87 -26.45 6.94 18.05
C ILE A 87 -25.68 6.33 16.88
N MET A 88 -24.40 6.69 16.68
CA MET A 88 -23.61 6.18 15.56
C MET A 88 -23.34 4.67 15.63
N PRO A 89 -22.95 4.09 16.77
CA PRO A 89 -22.87 2.64 16.95
C PRO A 89 -24.16 1.90 16.61
N SER A 90 -25.33 2.42 17.02
CA SER A 90 -26.64 1.83 16.70
C SER A 90 -26.93 1.85 15.20
N VAL A 91 -26.74 2.97 14.53
CA VAL A 91 -26.89 3.10 13.06
C VAL A 91 -25.94 2.14 12.33
N LEU A 92 -24.71 2.03 12.77
CA LEU A 92 -23.74 1.11 12.16
C LEU A 92 -24.15 -0.36 12.35
N GLU A 93 -24.71 -0.70 13.51
CA GLU A 93 -25.18 -2.06 13.78
C GLU A 93 -26.36 -2.43 12.89
N GLU A 94 -27.32 -1.52 12.70
CA GLU A 94 -28.44 -1.69 11.77
C GLU A 94 -27.98 -1.87 10.31
N LEU A 95 -27.03 -1.04 9.87
CA LEU A 95 -26.44 -1.18 8.53
C LEU A 95 -25.75 -2.54 8.35
N LEU A 96 -25.01 -3.01 9.34
CA LEU A 96 -24.37 -4.33 9.28
C LEU A 96 -25.41 -5.47 9.26
N LYS A 97 -26.46 -5.39 10.07
CA LYS A 97 -27.60 -6.35 10.07
C LYS A 97 -28.28 -6.38 8.70
N SER A 98 -28.61 -5.20 8.14
CA SER A 98 -29.23 -5.06 6.82
C SER A 98 -28.35 -5.63 5.71
N ARG A 99 -27.02 -5.38 5.77
CA ARG A 99 -26.09 -5.93 4.81
C ARG A 99 -26.01 -7.46 4.88
N LYS A 100 -25.98 -8.02 6.09
CA LYS A 100 -25.97 -9.47 6.32
C LYS A 100 -27.25 -10.12 5.78
N ALA A 101 -28.41 -9.51 6.01
CA ALA A 101 -29.69 -9.96 5.46
C ALA A 101 -29.70 -9.91 3.93
N THR A 102 -29.23 -8.80 3.31
CA THR A 102 -29.13 -8.66 1.84
C THR A 102 -28.20 -9.73 1.24
N LYS A 103 -27.06 -10.04 1.87
CA LYS A 103 -26.18 -11.12 1.41
C LYS A 103 -26.84 -12.50 1.50
N LYS A 104 -27.63 -12.77 2.56
CA LYS A 104 -28.38 -14.03 2.66
C LYS A 104 -29.43 -14.17 1.56
N LEU A 105 -30.13 -13.09 1.22
CA LEU A 105 -31.08 -13.05 0.08
C LEU A 105 -30.35 -13.29 -1.23
N MET A 106 -29.23 -12.60 -1.46
CA MET A 106 -28.40 -12.76 -2.67
C MET A 106 -27.90 -14.18 -2.86
N ALA A 107 -27.58 -14.89 -1.76
CA ALA A 107 -27.10 -16.27 -1.83
C ALA A 107 -28.20 -17.27 -2.25
N LYS A 108 -29.47 -16.95 -1.98
CA LYS A 108 -30.65 -17.75 -2.34
C LYS A 108 -31.22 -17.38 -3.70
N GLU A 109 -30.86 -16.23 -4.25
CA GLU A 109 -31.38 -15.71 -5.51
C GLU A 109 -30.81 -16.48 -6.70
N THR A 110 -31.67 -16.88 -7.60
CA THR A 110 -31.34 -17.65 -8.83
C THR A 110 -31.35 -16.76 -10.06
N ASP A 111 -32.14 -15.67 -10.08
CA ASP A 111 -32.17 -14.73 -11.20
C ASP A 111 -30.87 -13.88 -11.20
N PRO A 112 -30.07 -13.92 -12.29
CA PRO A 112 -28.83 -13.14 -12.41
C PRO A 112 -29.05 -11.62 -12.28
N PHE A 113 -30.18 -11.10 -12.77
CA PHE A 113 -30.49 -9.68 -12.70
C PHE A 113 -30.78 -9.24 -11.26
N MET A 114 -31.66 -9.95 -10.55
CA MET A 114 -31.97 -9.68 -9.14
C MET A 114 -30.75 -9.88 -8.24
N LYS A 115 -29.94 -10.89 -8.52
CA LYS A 115 -28.66 -11.11 -7.83
C LYS A 115 -27.70 -9.94 -7.97
N ASN A 116 -27.60 -9.35 -9.16
CA ASN A 116 -26.78 -8.15 -9.38
C ASN A 116 -27.34 -6.93 -8.61
N ILE A 117 -28.66 -6.73 -8.56
CA ILE A 117 -29.30 -5.67 -7.78
C ILE A 117 -28.96 -5.83 -6.29
N LEU A 118 -29.10 -7.05 -5.76
CA LEU A 118 -28.78 -7.34 -4.36
C LEU A 118 -27.28 -7.13 -4.07
N ASP A 119 -26.40 -7.45 -5.01
CA ASP A 119 -24.96 -7.16 -4.89
C ASP A 119 -24.71 -5.65 -4.80
N LYS A 120 -25.33 -4.84 -5.66
CA LYS A 120 -25.18 -3.37 -5.59
C LYS A 120 -25.77 -2.80 -4.30
N ARG A 121 -26.90 -3.32 -3.83
CA ARG A 121 -27.51 -2.93 -2.56
C ARG A 121 -26.57 -3.21 -1.37
N GLN A 122 -26.02 -4.43 -1.26
CA GLN A 122 -25.12 -4.75 -0.16
C GLN A 122 -23.82 -3.92 -0.23
N LEU A 123 -23.35 -3.60 -1.46
CA LEU A 123 -22.18 -2.74 -1.66
C LEU A 123 -22.45 -1.30 -1.22
N SER A 124 -23.63 -0.73 -1.56
CA SER A 124 -24.04 0.60 -1.11
C SER A 124 -24.06 0.69 0.42
N ILE A 125 -24.68 -0.28 1.09
CA ILE A 125 -24.71 -0.36 2.58
C ILE A 125 -23.29 -0.39 3.15
N LYS A 126 -22.38 -1.18 2.55
CA LYS A 126 -20.97 -1.24 2.95
C LYS A 126 -20.29 0.11 2.82
N LEU A 127 -20.52 0.83 1.71
CA LEU A 127 -19.92 2.14 1.47
C LEU A 127 -20.42 3.17 2.47
N THR A 128 -21.74 3.20 2.75
CA THR A 128 -22.34 4.08 3.75
C THR A 128 -21.75 3.83 5.14
N ALA A 129 -21.69 2.58 5.59
CA ALA A 129 -21.13 2.25 6.89
C ALA A 129 -19.65 2.65 7.02
N ASN A 130 -18.85 2.43 5.98
CA ASN A 130 -17.43 2.83 5.98
C ASN A 130 -17.26 4.37 5.92
N SER A 131 -18.18 5.10 5.29
CA SER A 131 -18.09 6.55 5.18
C SER A 131 -18.40 7.27 6.49
N LEU A 132 -19.25 6.71 7.36
CA LEU A 132 -19.58 7.31 8.66
C LEU A 132 -18.31 7.56 9.51
N TYR A 133 -17.45 6.58 9.64
CA TYR A 133 -16.15 6.75 10.31
C TYR A 133 -15.29 7.84 9.64
N GLY A 134 -15.23 7.81 8.29
CA GLY A 134 -14.48 8.81 7.53
C GLY A 134 -14.98 10.24 7.77
N GLN A 135 -16.28 10.40 7.92
CA GLN A 135 -16.92 11.69 8.21
C GLN A 135 -16.54 12.25 9.59
N CYS A 136 -16.42 11.40 10.61
CA CYS A 136 -15.91 11.84 11.92
C CYS A 136 -14.50 12.44 11.84
N GLY A 137 -13.67 12.00 10.91
CA GLY A 137 -12.31 12.51 10.71
C GLY A 137 -12.16 13.67 9.73
N ALA A 138 -13.20 14.01 8.99
CA ALA A 138 -13.17 15.03 7.94
C ALA A 138 -13.62 16.41 8.48
N ARG A 139 -12.72 17.41 8.48
CA ARG A 139 -13.00 18.76 8.99
C ARG A 139 -14.18 19.49 8.32
N THR A 140 -14.51 19.09 7.10
CA THR A 140 -15.62 19.66 6.31
C THR A 140 -16.96 18.96 6.58
N SER A 141 -16.95 17.90 7.37
CA SER A 141 -18.17 17.15 7.71
C SER A 141 -18.92 17.79 8.86
N THR A 142 -20.25 17.74 8.81
CA THR A 142 -21.15 18.12 9.93
C THR A 142 -21.00 17.17 11.13
N PHE A 143 -20.50 15.95 10.89
CA PHE A 143 -20.22 14.94 11.93
C PHE A 143 -18.73 14.93 12.37
N TYR A 144 -18.01 16.03 12.13
CA TYR A 144 -16.60 16.09 12.50
C TYR A 144 -16.42 16.02 14.01
N GLU A 145 -15.74 14.95 14.45
CA GLU A 145 -15.27 14.77 15.84
C GLU A 145 -13.95 14.02 15.83
N LYS A 146 -12.87 14.77 15.92
CA LYS A 146 -11.51 14.24 15.80
C LYS A 146 -11.22 13.15 16.81
N ASP A 147 -11.71 13.30 18.06
CA ASP A 147 -11.41 12.36 19.14
C ASP A 147 -12.07 11.01 18.92
N VAL A 148 -13.32 10.98 18.39
CA VAL A 148 -14.01 9.74 18.00
C VAL A 148 -13.26 9.01 16.88
N ALA A 149 -12.82 9.75 15.86
CA ALA A 149 -12.05 9.17 14.76
C ALA A 149 -10.68 8.65 15.23
N ALA A 150 -9.99 9.40 16.10
CA ALA A 150 -8.70 9.01 16.68
C ALA A 150 -8.83 7.80 17.61
N ALA A 151 -9.86 7.77 18.47
CA ALA A 151 -10.15 6.64 19.34
C ALA A 151 -10.46 5.37 18.54
N THR A 152 -11.23 5.49 17.45
CA THR A 152 -11.51 4.34 16.56
C THR A 152 -10.24 3.75 15.95
N THR A 153 -9.32 4.60 15.48
CA THR A 153 -8.03 4.13 14.94
C THR A 153 -7.08 3.60 16.02
N ALA A 154 -7.12 4.16 17.23
CA ALA A 154 -6.34 3.66 18.36
C ALA A 154 -6.80 2.26 18.79
N THR A 155 -8.11 2.05 18.89
CA THR A 155 -8.70 0.73 19.14
C THR A 155 -8.31 -0.27 18.06
N GLY A 156 -8.38 0.11 16.78
CA GLY A 156 -7.93 -0.74 15.67
C GLY A 156 -6.47 -1.16 15.78
N ARG A 157 -5.57 -0.24 16.17
CA ARG A 157 -4.15 -0.58 16.42
C ARG A 157 -3.97 -1.54 17.59
N LYS A 158 -4.74 -1.37 18.66
CA LYS A 158 -4.74 -2.29 19.81
C LYS A 158 -5.15 -3.70 19.39
N LEU A 159 -6.18 -3.81 18.55
CA LEU A 159 -6.65 -5.10 18.00
C LEU A 159 -5.60 -5.76 17.08
N LEU A 160 -4.91 -4.99 16.23
CA LEU A 160 -3.80 -5.51 15.43
C LEU A 160 -2.66 -6.05 16.29
N THR A 161 -2.29 -5.32 17.34
CA THR A 161 -1.23 -5.74 18.27
C THR A 161 -1.65 -7.01 19.02
N TYR A 162 -2.91 -7.09 19.41
CA TYR A 162 -3.49 -8.28 20.04
C TYR A 162 -3.43 -9.49 19.11
N ALA A 163 -3.93 -9.37 17.86
CA ALA A 163 -3.89 -10.45 16.88
C ALA A 163 -2.46 -10.94 16.60
N LYS A 164 -1.52 -9.99 16.43
CA LYS A 164 -0.10 -10.31 16.30
C LYS A 164 0.39 -11.16 17.47
N ARG A 165 0.14 -10.70 18.68
CA ARG A 165 0.63 -11.34 19.91
C ARG A 165 0.08 -12.74 20.08
N ILE A 166 -1.22 -12.95 19.94
CA ILE A 166 -1.87 -14.26 20.06
C ILE A 166 -1.26 -15.27 19.08
N ILE A 167 -1.12 -14.88 17.82
CA ILE A 167 -0.61 -15.80 16.79
C ILE A 167 0.88 -16.14 17.02
N GLU A 168 1.70 -15.15 17.39
CA GLU A 168 3.13 -15.39 17.68
C GLU A 168 3.32 -16.20 18.98
N GLU A 169 2.47 -16.05 20.00
CA GLU A 169 2.53 -16.82 21.24
C GLU A 169 2.04 -18.27 21.05
N VAL A 170 0.95 -18.48 20.33
CA VAL A 170 0.37 -19.82 20.14
C VAL A 170 1.13 -20.64 19.09
N TYR A 171 1.51 -20.02 17.98
CA TYR A 171 2.14 -20.70 16.82
C TYR A 171 3.61 -20.33 16.62
N GLY A 172 4.26 -19.64 17.57
CA GLY A 172 5.61 -19.09 17.44
C GLY A 172 6.71 -20.14 17.40
N ASP A 173 6.75 -21.09 18.27
CA ASP A 173 7.63 -22.26 18.27
C ASP A 173 6.91 -23.41 18.98
N ASN A 174 5.96 -24.00 18.26
CA ASN A 174 5.07 -24.99 18.82
C ASN A 174 4.87 -26.17 17.87
N ILE A 175 4.34 -27.26 18.40
CA ILE A 175 3.89 -28.42 17.63
C ILE A 175 2.37 -28.36 17.58
N CYS A 176 1.85 -28.20 16.37
CA CYS A 176 0.41 -28.15 16.09
C CYS A 176 -0.04 -29.45 15.43
N GLU A 177 -1.20 -29.93 15.78
CA GLU A 177 -1.83 -31.08 15.16
C GLU A 177 -2.73 -30.61 14.02
N THR A 178 -2.58 -31.19 12.85
CA THR A 178 -3.37 -30.88 11.66
C THR A 178 -4.29 -32.05 11.32
N LYS A 179 -5.43 -31.77 10.71
CA LYS A 179 -6.43 -32.80 10.38
C LYS A 179 -5.91 -33.85 9.37
N ASN A 180 -5.13 -33.38 8.39
CA ASN A 180 -4.74 -34.21 7.26
C ASN A 180 -3.25 -34.60 7.23
N TYR A 181 -2.41 -33.93 8.00
CA TYR A 181 -0.93 -34.07 7.91
C TYR A 181 -0.29 -34.44 9.25
N GLY A 182 -1.10 -34.70 10.29
CA GLY A 182 -0.58 -35.02 11.62
C GLY A 182 0.11 -33.83 12.29
N LYS A 183 1.12 -34.11 13.10
CA LYS A 183 1.84 -33.09 13.87
C LYS A 183 2.90 -32.39 13.03
N VAL A 184 2.87 -31.06 13.06
CA VAL A 184 3.84 -30.19 12.38
C VAL A 184 4.41 -29.17 13.35
N ARG A 185 5.67 -28.76 13.14
CA ARG A 185 6.26 -27.67 13.91
C ARG A 185 6.01 -26.35 13.21
N THR A 186 5.53 -25.36 13.96
CA THR A 186 5.30 -24.00 13.53
C THR A 186 6.34 -23.04 14.12
N ASN A 187 6.61 -21.93 13.44
CA ASN A 187 7.37 -20.80 13.96
C ASN A 187 6.76 -19.51 13.38
N ALA A 188 5.51 -19.24 13.77
CA ALA A 188 4.75 -18.13 13.22
C ALA A 188 5.42 -16.79 13.49
N LYS A 189 5.55 -15.98 12.44
CA LYS A 189 6.08 -14.62 12.53
C LYS A 189 5.16 -13.66 11.82
N TYR A 190 4.92 -12.53 12.45
CA TYR A 190 4.25 -11.39 11.85
C TYR A 190 5.10 -10.79 10.75
N ILE A 191 4.54 -10.68 9.56
CA ILE A 191 5.22 -10.13 8.38
C ILE A 191 4.77 -8.70 8.10
N TYR A 192 3.46 -8.45 8.13
CA TYR A 192 2.88 -7.17 7.76
C TYR A 192 1.47 -7.02 8.31
N GLY A 193 1.03 -5.79 8.57
CA GLY A 193 -0.35 -5.48 8.89
C GLY A 193 -0.79 -4.15 8.30
N ASP A 194 -2.04 -4.06 7.91
CA ASP A 194 -2.62 -2.85 7.36
C ASP A 194 -4.05 -2.64 7.81
N THR A 195 -4.25 -1.62 8.64
CA THR A 195 -5.55 -1.15 9.14
C THR A 195 -6.32 -2.20 9.94
N ASP A 196 -6.80 -3.26 9.30
CA ASP A 196 -7.66 -4.31 9.82
C ASP A 196 -7.21 -5.72 9.41
N SER A 197 -6.04 -5.85 8.81
CA SER A 197 -5.50 -7.13 8.37
C SER A 197 -4.10 -7.39 8.91
N VAL A 198 -3.80 -8.65 9.18
CA VAL A 198 -2.50 -9.15 9.63
C VAL A 198 -2.04 -10.28 8.72
N PHE A 199 -0.74 -10.26 8.39
CA PHE A 199 -0.08 -11.26 7.56
C PHE A 199 0.95 -11.98 8.40
N PHE A 200 0.87 -13.31 8.41
CA PHE A 200 1.79 -14.19 9.12
C PHE A 200 2.41 -15.19 8.17
N CYS A 201 3.59 -15.66 8.52
CA CYS A 201 4.18 -16.85 7.93
C CYS A 201 4.45 -17.86 9.05
N PHE A 202 3.92 -19.07 8.92
CA PHE A 202 4.06 -20.12 9.95
C PHE A 202 5.43 -20.82 9.93
N TYR A 203 6.23 -20.66 8.84
CA TYR A 203 7.55 -21.31 8.70
C TYR A 203 7.52 -22.81 9.06
N LEU A 204 6.58 -23.53 8.44
CA LEU A 204 6.25 -24.92 8.72
C LEU A 204 7.45 -25.87 8.54
N LYS A 205 7.61 -26.77 9.49
CA LYS A 205 8.60 -27.86 9.45
C LYS A 205 7.98 -29.18 9.88
N GLU A 206 8.54 -30.28 9.36
CA GLU A 206 8.30 -31.62 9.91
C GLU A 206 8.88 -31.71 11.34
N LEU A 207 8.56 -32.77 12.07
CA LEU A 207 9.09 -32.96 13.43
C LEU A 207 10.62 -33.13 13.47
N ASP A 208 11.20 -33.62 12.38
CA ASP A 208 12.66 -33.77 12.20
C ASP A 208 13.35 -32.42 11.86
N GLY A 209 12.58 -31.32 11.70
CA GLY A 209 13.10 -30.01 11.36
C GLY A 209 13.17 -29.70 9.86
N THR A 210 12.80 -30.65 8.99
CA THR A 210 12.79 -30.47 7.53
C THR A 210 11.70 -29.44 7.15
N PRO A 211 12.01 -28.37 6.36
CA PRO A 211 11.03 -27.38 5.94
C PRO A 211 9.95 -27.98 5.04
N ILE A 212 8.69 -27.77 5.39
CA ILE A 212 7.55 -28.11 4.53
C ILE A 212 7.36 -27.00 3.50
N LYS A 213 7.20 -27.38 2.22
CA LYS A 213 7.13 -26.43 1.10
C LYS A 213 5.98 -26.74 0.16
N ASN A 214 5.77 -25.85 -0.80
CA ASN A 214 4.83 -26.01 -1.91
C ASN A 214 3.36 -26.26 -1.47
N LYS A 215 2.68 -27.16 -2.14
CA LYS A 215 1.25 -27.44 -1.95
C LYS A 215 0.95 -27.90 -0.51
N LYS A 216 1.76 -28.80 0.05
CA LYS A 216 1.58 -29.29 1.43
C LYS A 216 1.64 -28.13 2.44
N ALA A 217 2.61 -27.21 2.30
CA ALA A 217 2.69 -26.03 3.15
C ALA A 217 1.47 -25.11 3.00
N LEU A 218 0.96 -24.96 1.78
CA LEU A 218 -0.21 -24.14 1.50
C LEU A 218 -1.46 -24.69 2.20
N GLU A 219 -1.73 -25.97 2.08
CA GLU A 219 -2.88 -26.65 2.68
C GLU A 219 -2.85 -26.55 4.21
N ILE A 220 -1.70 -26.87 4.83
CA ILE A 220 -1.50 -26.74 6.28
C ILE A 220 -1.67 -25.29 6.72
N THR A 221 -1.11 -24.31 5.96
CA THR A 221 -1.24 -22.90 6.30
C THR A 221 -2.69 -22.42 6.27
N ILE A 222 -3.49 -22.88 5.30
CA ILE A 222 -4.92 -22.53 5.22
C ILE A 222 -5.67 -23.08 6.44
N GLU A 223 -5.41 -24.31 6.83
CA GLU A 223 -6.03 -24.97 8.00
C GLU A 223 -5.67 -24.23 9.30
N LEU A 224 -4.38 -24.05 9.57
CA LEU A 224 -3.92 -23.36 10.79
C LEU A 224 -4.35 -21.91 10.86
N ALA A 225 -4.46 -21.22 9.71
CA ALA A 225 -4.90 -19.83 9.68
C ALA A 225 -6.39 -19.68 9.98
N GLN A 226 -7.22 -20.67 9.63
CA GLN A 226 -8.64 -20.72 10.03
C GLN A 226 -8.76 -20.95 11.54
N GLU A 227 -8.06 -21.94 12.07
CA GLU A 227 -8.01 -22.21 13.50
C GLU A 227 -7.53 -21.01 14.32
N ALA A 228 -6.44 -20.35 13.86
CA ALA A 228 -5.90 -19.15 14.50
C ALA A 228 -6.91 -17.98 14.51
N GLY A 229 -7.70 -17.83 13.45
CA GLY A 229 -8.78 -16.85 13.38
C GLY A 229 -9.89 -17.13 14.39
N GLU A 230 -10.36 -18.36 14.48
CA GLU A 230 -11.37 -18.80 15.43
C GLU A 230 -10.89 -18.59 16.86
N LEU A 231 -9.72 -19.09 17.21
CA LEU A 231 -9.11 -18.95 18.53
C LEU A 231 -8.98 -17.47 18.94
N ALA A 232 -8.44 -16.62 18.08
CA ALA A 232 -8.29 -15.20 18.38
C ALA A 232 -9.65 -14.50 18.56
N SER A 233 -10.68 -14.93 17.83
CA SER A 233 -12.04 -14.36 17.89
C SER A 233 -12.78 -14.67 19.19
N GLU A 234 -12.45 -15.75 19.87
CA GLU A 234 -13.07 -16.12 21.16
C GLU A 234 -12.83 -15.08 22.25
N PHE A 235 -11.68 -14.43 22.24
CA PHE A 235 -11.28 -13.44 23.23
C PHE A 235 -11.58 -12.00 22.81
N LEU A 236 -12.18 -11.78 21.64
CA LEU A 236 -12.52 -10.44 21.15
C LEU A 236 -13.92 -10.02 21.62
N LYS A 237 -14.02 -8.76 22.09
CA LYS A 237 -15.32 -8.14 22.40
C LYS A 237 -16.15 -8.03 21.12
N LYS A 238 -17.31 -8.68 21.09
CA LYS A 238 -18.20 -8.66 19.92
C LYS A 238 -18.65 -7.23 19.58
N PRO A 239 -18.84 -6.88 18.30
CA PRO A 239 -18.80 -7.74 17.11
C PRO A 239 -17.42 -7.89 16.45
N HIS A 240 -16.31 -7.65 17.15
CA HIS A 240 -15.01 -7.94 16.57
C HIS A 240 -14.83 -9.44 16.39
N ASP A 241 -14.20 -9.80 15.29
CA ASP A 241 -13.76 -11.13 14.93
C ASP A 241 -12.49 -11.05 14.09
N LEU A 242 -11.71 -12.10 14.06
CA LEU A 242 -10.56 -12.28 13.18
C LEU A 242 -10.85 -13.47 12.27
N GLU A 243 -11.17 -13.18 11.01
CA GLU A 243 -11.49 -14.20 10.01
C GLU A 243 -10.28 -14.51 9.14
N TYR A 244 -10.09 -15.78 8.79
CA TYR A 244 -9.21 -16.15 7.70
C TYR A 244 -9.76 -15.60 6.40
N GLU A 245 -8.97 -14.84 5.66
CA GLU A 245 -9.38 -14.27 4.38
C GLU A 245 -8.70 -14.96 3.20
N LYS A 246 -7.36 -15.17 3.30
CA LYS A 246 -6.58 -15.70 2.19
C LYS A 246 -5.15 -16.07 2.59
N THR A 247 -4.54 -16.93 1.78
CA THR A 247 -3.11 -17.27 1.84
C THR A 247 -2.43 -16.87 0.53
N PHE A 248 -1.16 -16.47 0.62
CA PHE A 248 -0.34 -16.15 -0.54
C PHE A 248 0.84 -17.11 -0.68
N LEU A 249 1.02 -17.67 -1.88
CA LEU A 249 2.17 -18.49 -2.22
C LEU A 249 2.48 -18.41 -3.73
N PRO A 250 3.58 -17.79 -4.17
CA PRO A 250 4.51 -16.97 -3.39
C PRO A 250 3.95 -15.59 -3.02
N PHE A 251 4.65 -14.87 -2.12
CA PHE A 251 4.34 -13.51 -1.69
C PHE A 251 5.56 -12.61 -1.76
N CYS A 252 5.38 -11.41 -2.30
CA CYS A 252 6.42 -10.39 -2.41
C CYS A 252 5.92 -9.08 -1.80
N LEU A 253 6.51 -8.68 -0.68
CA LEU A 253 6.22 -7.42 0.01
C LEU A 253 7.29 -6.39 -0.35
N LEU A 254 6.91 -5.37 -1.13
CA LEU A 254 7.82 -4.30 -1.56
C LEU A 254 7.94 -3.19 -0.51
N SER A 255 6.82 -2.80 0.07
CA SER A 255 6.71 -1.79 1.13
C SER A 255 5.30 -1.76 1.71
N LYS A 256 5.07 -0.90 2.71
CA LYS A 256 3.72 -0.65 3.25
C LYS A 256 2.73 -0.36 2.11
N LYS A 257 1.62 -1.10 2.04
CA LYS A 257 0.55 -1.01 1.03
C LYS A 257 0.97 -1.35 -0.41
N ARG A 258 2.14 -2.00 -0.61
CA ARG A 258 2.66 -2.38 -1.93
C ARG A 258 3.18 -3.81 -1.92
N TYR A 259 2.37 -4.73 -2.42
CA TYR A 259 2.71 -6.14 -2.47
C TYR A 259 2.06 -6.85 -3.66
N VAL A 260 2.57 -8.02 -3.98
CA VAL A 260 2.03 -8.93 -4.98
C VAL A 260 2.22 -10.38 -4.54
N GLY A 261 1.31 -11.25 -4.96
CA GLY A 261 1.40 -12.68 -4.69
C GLY A 261 0.33 -13.46 -5.43
N MET A 262 0.49 -14.77 -5.46
CA MET A 262 -0.56 -15.69 -5.88
C MET A 262 -1.46 -15.98 -4.68
N LEU A 263 -2.71 -15.58 -4.81
CA LEU A 263 -3.73 -15.64 -3.76
C LEU A 263 -4.51 -16.94 -3.87
N TYR A 264 -4.68 -17.58 -2.72
CA TYR A 264 -5.57 -18.72 -2.50
C TYR A 264 -6.56 -18.34 -1.38
N GLU A 265 -7.83 -18.68 -1.58
CA GLU A 265 -8.84 -18.56 -0.54
C GLU A 265 -8.93 -19.89 0.23
N PHE A 266 -10.10 -20.51 0.28
CA PHE A 266 -10.29 -21.81 0.95
C PHE A 266 -9.86 -23.00 0.07
N ASP A 267 -9.87 -22.83 -1.24
CA ASP A 267 -9.51 -23.87 -2.20
C ASP A 267 -8.05 -23.68 -2.68
N HIS A 268 -7.19 -24.59 -2.23
CA HIS A 268 -5.77 -24.60 -2.58
C HIS A 268 -5.48 -24.90 -4.05
N ASN A 269 -6.46 -25.32 -4.84
CA ASN A 269 -6.32 -25.57 -6.28
C ASN A 269 -6.68 -24.33 -7.14
N LYS A 270 -7.36 -23.35 -6.55
CA LYS A 270 -7.74 -22.10 -7.23
C LYS A 270 -6.87 -20.95 -6.78
N CYS A 271 -6.08 -20.42 -7.69
CA CYS A 271 -5.26 -19.26 -7.41
C CYS A 271 -5.51 -18.11 -8.39
N SER A 272 -5.27 -16.90 -7.91
CA SER A 272 -5.30 -15.70 -8.74
C SER A 272 -4.17 -14.75 -8.34
N ARG A 273 -3.61 -14.01 -9.32
CA ARG A 273 -2.63 -12.98 -9.00
C ARG A 273 -3.31 -11.78 -8.35
N LYS A 274 -2.95 -11.47 -7.12
CA LYS A 274 -3.38 -10.28 -6.41
C LYS A 274 -2.22 -9.29 -6.30
N SER A 275 -2.46 -8.05 -6.67
CA SER A 275 -1.49 -6.97 -6.53
C SER A 275 -2.12 -5.75 -5.88
N MET A 276 -1.42 -5.14 -4.94
CA MET A 276 -1.85 -3.94 -4.23
C MET A 276 -0.80 -2.84 -4.33
N GLY A 277 -1.25 -1.62 -4.64
CA GLY A 277 -0.42 -0.41 -4.63
C GLY A 277 0.75 -0.36 -5.60
N ILE A 278 0.94 -1.38 -6.45
CA ILE A 278 2.01 -1.44 -7.44
C ILE A 278 1.59 -0.81 -8.78
N VAL A 279 2.55 -0.61 -9.65
CA VAL A 279 2.43 0.17 -10.91
C VAL A 279 1.36 -0.37 -11.86
N LEU A 280 1.07 -1.66 -11.80
CA LEU A 280 0.16 -2.36 -12.71
C LEU A 280 -1.27 -1.78 -12.74
N LYS A 281 -1.74 -1.24 -11.61
CA LYS A 281 -3.10 -0.68 -11.48
C LYS A 281 -3.17 0.85 -11.65
N ARG A 282 -2.03 1.52 -11.75
CA ARG A 282 -2.00 2.98 -11.85
C ARG A 282 -2.21 3.45 -13.27
N ARG A 283 -3.10 4.43 -13.46
CA ARG A 283 -3.39 5.03 -14.76
C ARG A 283 -2.42 6.15 -15.18
N ASP A 284 -1.57 6.59 -14.25
CA ASP A 284 -0.56 7.65 -14.46
C ASP A 284 0.80 7.11 -14.94
N ASN A 285 0.89 5.81 -15.24
CA ASN A 285 2.06 5.19 -15.88
C ASN A 285 1.72 4.80 -17.32
N ALA A 286 2.72 4.87 -18.19
CA ALA A 286 2.60 4.42 -19.57
C ALA A 286 2.27 2.92 -19.66
N PRO A 287 1.48 2.47 -20.64
CA PRO A 287 1.15 1.03 -20.80
C PRO A 287 2.37 0.12 -20.89
N ILE A 288 3.47 0.56 -21.53
CA ILE A 288 4.73 -0.22 -21.61
C ILE A 288 5.25 -0.62 -20.24
N VAL A 289 5.08 0.23 -19.22
CA VAL A 289 5.50 -0.10 -17.85
C VAL A 289 4.70 -1.28 -17.30
N LYS A 290 3.41 -1.34 -17.62
CA LYS A 290 2.55 -2.46 -17.21
C LYS A 290 2.92 -3.75 -17.92
N ASP A 291 3.28 -3.65 -19.19
CA ASP A 291 3.69 -4.81 -20.00
C ASP A 291 5.02 -5.38 -19.47
N VAL A 292 6.05 -4.55 -19.33
CA VAL A 292 7.38 -4.99 -18.87
C VAL A 292 7.32 -5.44 -17.40
N TYR A 293 6.83 -4.59 -16.52
CA TYR A 293 6.76 -4.91 -15.09
C TYR A 293 5.79 -6.07 -14.81
N GLY A 294 4.66 -6.12 -15.54
CA GLY A 294 3.68 -7.21 -15.44
C GLY A 294 4.24 -8.55 -15.87
N GLY A 295 4.97 -8.59 -16.99
CA GLY A 295 5.63 -9.80 -17.47
C GLY A 295 6.69 -10.31 -16.48
N ILE A 296 7.51 -9.42 -15.93
CA ILE A 296 8.47 -9.79 -14.87
C ILE A 296 7.77 -10.38 -13.66
N ILE A 297 6.73 -9.71 -13.17
CA ILE A 297 5.96 -10.19 -12.00
C ILE A 297 5.29 -11.53 -12.30
N ASP A 298 4.75 -11.74 -13.49
CA ASP A 298 4.10 -13.02 -13.85
C ASP A 298 5.11 -14.17 -13.89
N ILE A 299 6.29 -13.96 -14.48
CA ILE A 299 7.36 -14.96 -14.47
C ILE A 299 7.82 -15.28 -13.05
N LEU A 300 8.06 -14.24 -12.23
CA LEU A 300 8.53 -14.45 -10.86
C LEU A 300 7.47 -15.11 -9.97
N MET A 301 6.18 -14.79 -10.14
CA MET A 301 5.11 -15.34 -9.30
C MET A 301 4.67 -16.74 -9.75
N LYS A 302 4.61 -17.01 -11.06
CA LYS A 302 4.10 -18.29 -11.58
C LYS A 302 5.21 -19.32 -11.77
N GLU A 303 6.36 -18.90 -12.31
CA GLU A 303 7.45 -19.81 -12.69
C GLU A 303 8.61 -19.79 -11.68
N GLN A 304 8.66 -18.77 -10.79
CA GLN A 304 9.74 -18.56 -9.80
C GLN A 304 11.14 -18.59 -10.45
N ASN A 305 11.25 -18.14 -11.70
CA ASN A 305 12.49 -18.17 -12.48
C ASN A 305 13.07 -16.77 -12.67
N ILE A 306 14.10 -16.45 -11.89
CA ILE A 306 14.79 -15.15 -11.90
C ILE A 306 15.52 -14.94 -13.23
N SER A 307 16.19 -15.95 -13.78
CA SER A 307 16.92 -15.84 -15.03
C SER A 307 16.01 -15.50 -16.18
N LYS A 308 14.88 -16.22 -16.32
CA LYS A 308 13.86 -15.96 -17.35
C LYS A 308 13.27 -14.55 -17.22
N ALA A 309 13.04 -14.08 -16.00
CA ALA A 309 12.55 -12.71 -15.75
C ALA A 309 13.56 -11.65 -16.19
N ILE A 310 14.86 -11.89 -15.98
CA ILE A 310 15.94 -11.01 -16.45
C ILE A 310 16.04 -11.01 -17.97
N ASP A 311 15.97 -12.15 -18.61
CA ASP A 311 16.04 -12.26 -20.07
C ASP A 311 14.84 -11.56 -20.73
N PHE A 312 13.63 -11.72 -20.16
CA PHE A 312 12.45 -10.97 -20.57
C PHE A 312 12.63 -9.45 -20.42
N LEU A 313 13.22 -8.98 -19.29
CA LEU A 313 13.53 -7.56 -19.11
C LEU A 313 14.50 -7.07 -20.18
N LYS A 314 15.61 -7.78 -20.44
CA LYS A 314 16.63 -7.40 -21.43
C LYS A 314 16.02 -7.29 -22.82
N GLN A 315 15.20 -8.28 -23.23
CA GLN A 315 14.51 -8.25 -24.51
C GLN A 315 13.57 -7.05 -24.61
N SER A 316 12.77 -6.78 -23.55
CA SER A 316 11.87 -5.64 -23.51
C SER A 316 12.61 -4.29 -23.62
N LEU A 317 13.76 -4.14 -22.94
CA LEU A 317 14.57 -2.94 -23.00
C LEU A 317 15.20 -2.77 -24.39
N GLN A 318 15.63 -3.86 -25.02
CA GLN A 318 16.17 -3.85 -26.40
C GLN A 318 15.09 -3.42 -27.40
N ASP A 319 13.88 -3.98 -27.30
CA ASP A 319 12.76 -3.62 -28.18
C ASP A 319 12.37 -2.13 -28.06
N ILE A 320 12.50 -1.55 -26.86
CA ILE A 320 12.28 -0.11 -26.65
C ILE A 320 13.37 0.71 -27.32
N ILE A 321 14.63 0.33 -27.20
CA ILE A 321 15.78 1.03 -27.83
C ILE A 321 15.73 0.94 -29.35
N ASP A 322 15.34 -0.22 -29.87
CA ASP A 322 15.16 -0.47 -31.30
C ASP A 322 13.91 0.21 -31.88
N GLU A 323 13.23 1.05 -31.08
CA GLU A 323 12.03 1.81 -31.46
C GLU A 323 10.86 0.93 -31.95
N LYS A 324 10.84 -0.36 -31.59
CA LYS A 324 9.76 -1.31 -31.92
C LYS A 324 8.47 -1.08 -31.12
N CYS A 325 8.54 -0.23 -30.10
CA CYS A 325 7.42 0.07 -29.23
C CYS A 325 6.50 1.14 -29.84
N PRO A 326 5.23 0.86 -30.15
CA PRO A 326 4.31 1.85 -30.70
C PRO A 326 4.00 2.95 -29.68
N ILE A 327 3.75 4.18 -30.17
CA ILE A 327 3.51 5.38 -29.35
C ILE A 327 2.37 5.17 -28.34
N GLU A 328 1.35 4.39 -28.70
CA GLU A 328 0.20 4.08 -27.87
C GLU A 328 0.60 3.42 -26.54
N LYS A 329 1.71 2.68 -26.52
CA LYS A 329 2.30 2.10 -25.32
C LYS A 329 3.04 3.10 -24.44
N LEU A 330 3.35 4.28 -24.95
CA LEU A 330 4.12 5.33 -24.29
C LEU A 330 3.24 6.46 -23.77
N ILE A 331 1.95 6.50 -24.12
CA ILE A 331 1.01 7.55 -23.71
C ILE A 331 0.72 7.49 -22.21
N ILE A 332 0.92 8.62 -21.54
CA ILE A 332 0.56 8.85 -20.14
C ILE A 332 -0.60 9.82 -20.11
N THR A 333 -1.56 9.62 -19.18
CA THR A 333 -2.69 10.55 -19.03
C THR A 333 -2.76 11.11 -17.61
N LYS A 334 -2.97 12.41 -17.46
CA LYS A 334 -3.20 13.08 -16.18
C LYS A 334 -4.39 14.04 -16.25
N SER A 335 -5.21 14.07 -15.18
CA SER A 335 -6.37 14.98 -15.13
C SER A 335 -5.94 16.39 -14.72
N LEU A 336 -6.50 17.38 -15.38
CA LEU A 336 -6.39 18.79 -14.99
C LEU A 336 -7.18 19.03 -13.71
N ARG A 337 -6.64 19.89 -12.84
CA ARG A 337 -7.32 20.39 -11.65
C ARG A 337 -7.71 21.84 -11.85
N SER A 338 -8.70 22.31 -11.09
CA SER A 338 -9.14 23.71 -11.10
C SER A 338 -8.05 24.68 -10.67
N THR A 339 -7.21 24.29 -9.70
CA THR A 339 -6.17 25.15 -9.14
C THR A 339 -4.87 24.40 -8.92
N TYR A 340 -3.75 25.08 -9.15
CA TYR A 340 -2.41 24.61 -8.87
C TYR A 340 -1.62 25.70 -8.12
N LYS A 341 -0.83 25.31 -7.12
CA LYS A 341 0.02 26.27 -6.39
C LYS A 341 1.08 26.91 -7.30
N ASN A 342 1.70 26.11 -8.16
CA ASN A 342 2.70 26.54 -9.13
C ASN A 342 2.37 25.90 -10.49
N PRO A 343 1.51 26.53 -11.33
CA PRO A 343 1.02 25.93 -12.57
C PRO A 343 2.13 25.67 -13.58
N ASP A 344 3.12 26.55 -13.67
CA ASP A 344 4.25 26.45 -14.65
C ASP A 344 5.15 25.23 -14.41
N THR A 345 5.15 24.67 -13.22
CA THR A 345 5.91 23.45 -12.90
C THR A 345 5.15 22.16 -13.20
N ILE A 346 3.87 22.25 -13.55
CA ILE A 346 2.99 21.10 -13.77
C ILE A 346 2.95 20.77 -15.27
N ALA A 347 3.70 19.78 -15.69
CA ALA A 347 3.90 19.43 -17.08
C ALA A 347 2.60 19.36 -17.92
N HIS A 348 1.61 18.59 -17.48
CA HIS A 348 0.34 18.45 -18.22
C HIS A 348 -0.54 19.71 -18.19
N LYS A 349 -0.35 20.64 -17.25
CA LYS A 349 -1.00 21.96 -17.27
C LYS A 349 -0.36 22.85 -18.33
N VAL A 350 0.97 22.91 -18.35
CA VAL A 350 1.72 23.64 -19.39
C VAL A 350 1.36 23.14 -20.79
N LEU A 351 1.25 21.82 -20.97
CA LEU A 351 0.82 21.24 -22.24
C LEU A 351 -0.62 21.63 -22.59
N ALA A 352 -1.55 21.58 -21.62
CA ALA A 352 -2.95 21.98 -21.85
C ALA A 352 -3.07 23.45 -22.26
N ASP A 353 -2.26 24.35 -21.70
CA ASP A 353 -2.21 25.76 -22.09
C ASP A 353 -1.66 25.92 -23.50
N ARG A 354 -0.61 25.16 -23.87
CA ARG A 354 -0.05 25.10 -25.22
C ARG A 354 -1.06 24.60 -26.25
N MET A 355 -1.84 23.55 -25.90
CA MET A 355 -2.94 23.05 -26.74
C MET A 355 -4.01 24.11 -26.96
N GLY A 356 -4.45 24.80 -25.88
CA GLY A 356 -5.41 25.87 -25.97
C GLY A 356 -4.92 27.11 -26.73
N ALA A 357 -3.61 27.39 -26.75
CA ALA A 357 -3.03 28.44 -27.57
C ALA A 357 -3.02 28.10 -29.07
N ARG A 358 -2.83 26.80 -29.41
CA ARG A 358 -2.88 26.31 -30.81
C ARG A 358 -4.31 26.22 -31.33
N ASP A 359 -5.25 25.78 -30.49
CA ASP A 359 -6.67 25.61 -30.82
C ASP A 359 -7.56 26.12 -29.67
N PRO A 360 -7.91 27.41 -29.68
CA PRO A 360 -8.74 28.02 -28.64
C PRO A 360 -10.14 27.38 -28.50
N GLY A 361 -10.67 26.84 -29.60
CA GLY A 361 -11.99 26.19 -29.61
C GLY A 361 -12.04 24.87 -28.86
N ASN A 362 -10.92 24.15 -28.79
CA ASN A 362 -10.78 22.86 -28.12
C ASN A 362 -9.85 22.93 -26.90
N LYS A 363 -9.79 24.07 -26.22
CA LYS A 363 -8.98 24.21 -25.00
C LYS A 363 -9.42 23.23 -23.92
N PRO A 364 -8.49 22.41 -23.37
CA PRO A 364 -8.82 21.47 -22.30
C PRO A 364 -9.36 22.14 -21.05
N SER A 365 -10.40 21.53 -20.46
CA SER A 365 -11.13 22.01 -19.30
C SER A 365 -10.70 21.30 -18.00
N ASN A 366 -11.15 21.85 -16.86
CA ASN A 366 -10.95 21.23 -15.56
C ASN A 366 -11.62 19.84 -15.50
N GLY A 367 -10.89 18.81 -15.06
CA GLY A 367 -11.35 17.42 -15.03
C GLY A 367 -10.91 16.59 -16.24
N ASP A 368 -10.58 17.24 -17.36
CA ASP A 368 -10.13 16.55 -18.57
C ASP A 368 -8.80 15.82 -18.32
N ARG A 369 -8.66 14.68 -19.00
CA ARG A 369 -7.42 13.90 -18.95
C ARG A 369 -6.57 14.22 -20.18
N ILE A 370 -5.43 14.84 -19.93
CA ILE A 370 -4.48 15.21 -20.98
C ILE A 370 -3.58 14.01 -21.28
N PRO A 371 -3.64 13.46 -22.51
CA PRO A 371 -2.69 12.45 -22.97
C PRO A 371 -1.40 13.13 -23.42
N PHE A 372 -0.26 12.51 -23.10
CA PHE A 372 1.04 13.00 -23.55
C PHE A 372 2.07 11.87 -23.61
N ALA A 373 3.11 12.08 -24.41
CA ALA A 373 4.31 11.28 -24.40
C ALA A 373 5.55 12.18 -24.24
N TYR A 374 6.64 11.60 -23.75
CA TYR A 374 7.91 12.30 -23.59
C TYR A 374 8.65 12.38 -24.91
N ILE A 375 9.14 13.58 -25.23
CA ILE A 375 9.92 13.89 -26.43
C ILE A 375 11.34 14.30 -26.08
N CYS A 376 12.26 14.10 -27.01
CA CYS A 376 13.62 14.56 -26.87
C CYS A 376 13.64 16.10 -26.85
N ASN A 377 14.28 16.67 -25.84
CA ASN A 377 14.54 18.08 -25.71
C ASN A 377 15.98 18.28 -25.24
N ASN A 378 16.81 18.93 -26.04
CA ASN A 378 18.24 19.13 -25.77
C ASN A 378 18.52 20.37 -24.90
N ASP A 379 17.51 21.20 -24.62
CA ASP A 379 17.69 22.34 -23.72
C ASP A 379 17.89 21.86 -22.27
N LYS A 380 19.08 22.18 -21.73
CA LYS A 380 19.44 21.83 -20.32
C LYS A 380 18.56 22.53 -19.28
N LYS A 381 17.95 23.67 -19.66
CA LYS A 381 17.05 24.45 -18.77
C LYS A 381 15.57 24.08 -18.95
N ALA A 382 15.24 23.22 -19.92
CA ALA A 382 13.86 22.82 -20.21
C ALA A 382 13.16 22.24 -18.97
N LEU A 383 11.99 22.78 -18.67
CA LEU A 383 11.10 22.27 -17.60
C LEU A 383 10.41 20.99 -18.06
N GLN A 384 9.74 20.32 -17.13
CA GLN A 384 9.03 19.06 -17.45
C GLN A 384 7.91 19.24 -18.49
N GLY A 385 7.30 20.42 -18.54
CA GLY A 385 6.28 20.78 -19.54
C GLY A 385 6.82 20.82 -20.97
N ASP A 386 8.11 21.18 -21.13
CA ASP A 386 8.77 21.31 -22.44
C ASP A 386 9.26 19.97 -22.99
N LYS A 387 9.24 18.93 -22.15
CA LYS A 387 9.68 17.56 -22.48
C LYS A 387 8.54 16.63 -22.80
N ILE A 388 7.33 17.13 -22.89
CA ILE A 388 6.13 16.35 -23.21
C ILE A 388 5.31 17.02 -24.30
N GLU A 389 4.61 16.20 -25.11
CA GLU A 389 3.72 16.71 -26.14
C GLU A 389 2.52 15.76 -26.36
N HIS A 390 1.44 16.32 -26.97
CA HIS A 390 0.26 15.56 -27.32
C HIS A 390 0.57 14.51 -28.41
N PRO A 391 0.06 13.27 -28.30
CA PRO A 391 0.40 12.20 -29.26
C PRO A 391 0.13 12.51 -30.73
N GLU A 392 -0.98 13.17 -31.03
CA GLU A 392 -1.32 13.58 -32.40
C GLU A 392 -0.32 14.60 -32.94
N TYR A 393 0.07 15.57 -32.13
CA TYR A 393 1.06 16.58 -32.50
C TYR A 393 2.46 15.95 -32.68
N ILE A 394 2.81 14.94 -31.85
CA ILE A 394 4.06 14.17 -32.06
C ILE A 394 4.05 13.48 -33.42
N LYS A 395 2.91 12.90 -33.81
CA LYS A 395 2.77 12.23 -35.12
C LYS A 395 2.81 13.21 -36.30
N SER A 396 2.12 14.35 -36.20
CA SER A 396 2.09 15.37 -37.29
C SER A 396 3.44 16.02 -37.50
N GLU A 397 4.11 16.40 -36.42
CA GLU A 397 5.41 17.08 -36.46
C GLU A 397 6.61 16.12 -36.49
N LYS A 398 6.37 14.81 -36.49
CA LYS A 398 7.39 13.76 -36.45
C LYS A 398 8.43 13.95 -35.34
N LEU A 399 7.95 14.35 -34.13
CA LEU A 399 8.84 14.62 -33.01
C LEU A 399 9.46 13.31 -32.47
N LYS A 400 10.74 13.39 -32.13
CA LYS A 400 11.48 12.23 -31.61
C LYS A 400 11.11 11.93 -30.16
N LEU A 401 10.75 10.67 -29.86
CA LEU A 401 10.39 10.20 -28.51
C LEU A 401 11.63 10.03 -27.64
N ASP A 402 11.53 10.34 -26.33
CA ASP A 402 12.59 10.12 -25.35
C ASP A 402 12.45 8.74 -24.68
N TYR A 403 12.89 7.70 -25.35
CA TYR A 403 12.88 6.32 -24.83
C TYR A 403 13.72 6.17 -23.57
N GLY A 404 14.82 6.95 -23.43
CA GLY A 404 15.63 6.98 -22.23
C GLY A 404 14.85 7.41 -20.99
N HIS A 405 13.93 8.37 -21.13
CA HIS A 405 13.04 8.77 -20.06
C HIS A 405 12.14 7.62 -19.58
N TYR A 406 11.56 6.84 -20.52
CA TYR A 406 10.71 5.69 -20.16
C TYR A 406 11.51 4.60 -19.46
N ILE A 407 12.71 4.29 -19.92
CA ILE A 407 13.60 3.32 -19.26
C ILE A 407 13.96 3.79 -17.86
N THR A 408 14.46 5.01 -17.68
CA THR A 408 15.02 5.49 -16.40
C THR A 408 13.95 5.88 -15.37
N ASN A 409 12.89 6.56 -15.81
CA ASN A 409 11.92 7.15 -14.89
C ASN A 409 10.65 6.32 -14.70
N GLN A 410 10.30 5.47 -15.67
CA GLN A 410 9.06 4.72 -15.66
C GLN A 410 9.28 3.22 -15.35
N ILE A 411 10.23 2.57 -16.06
CA ILE A 411 10.44 1.11 -15.96
C ILE A 411 11.45 0.78 -14.85
N MET A 412 12.61 1.43 -14.82
CA MET A 412 13.72 1.08 -13.94
C MET A 412 13.31 1.06 -12.46
N LYS A 413 12.67 2.12 -11.98
CA LYS A 413 12.35 2.28 -10.56
C LYS A 413 11.51 1.12 -9.99
N PRO A 414 10.36 0.74 -10.57
CA PRO A 414 9.59 -0.38 -10.07
C PRO A 414 10.30 -1.74 -10.24
N VAL A 415 11.07 -1.92 -11.31
CA VAL A 415 11.80 -3.17 -11.57
C VAL A 415 12.96 -3.35 -10.59
N GLN A 416 13.71 -2.29 -10.28
CA GLN A 416 14.77 -2.32 -9.26
C GLN A 416 14.24 -2.80 -7.91
N GLN A 417 13.08 -2.30 -7.46
CA GLN A 417 12.50 -2.67 -6.18
C GLN A 417 12.20 -4.18 -6.07
N VAL A 418 11.80 -4.81 -7.16
CA VAL A 418 11.52 -6.25 -7.18
C VAL A 418 12.83 -7.05 -7.20
N PHE A 419 13.74 -6.75 -8.13
CA PHE A 419 15.00 -7.49 -8.21
C PHE A 419 15.95 -7.24 -7.03
N ALA A 420 15.84 -6.09 -6.34
CA ALA A 420 16.59 -5.82 -5.12
C ALA A 420 16.28 -6.82 -4.00
N LEU A 421 15.07 -7.40 -3.97
CA LEU A 421 14.69 -8.41 -2.98
C LEU A 421 15.38 -9.76 -3.22
N VAL A 422 15.74 -10.05 -4.47
CA VAL A 422 16.36 -11.31 -4.90
C VAL A 422 17.77 -11.11 -5.46
N LEU A 423 18.42 -9.99 -5.12
CA LEU A 423 19.74 -9.60 -5.66
C LEU A 423 20.79 -10.72 -5.52
N GLU A 424 20.83 -11.35 -4.33
CA GLU A 424 21.78 -12.42 -4.03
C GLU A 424 21.50 -13.70 -4.83
N ASP A 425 20.30 -13.86 -5.38
CA ASP A 425 19.92 -15.01 -6.19
C ASP A 425 20.13 -14.80 -7.69
N ILE A 426 20.46 -13.58 -8.12
CA ILE A 426 20.77 -13.26 -9.51
C ILE A 426 22.09 -13.92 -9.93
N PRO A 427 22.10 -14.80 -10.97
CA PRO A 427 23.31 -15.55 -11.36
C PRO A 427 24.51 -14.68 -11.68
N GLN A 428 24.32 -13.52 -12.35
CA GLN A 428 25.38 -12.59 -12.68
C GLN A 428 25.96 -11.89 -11.43
N PHE A 429 25.15 -11.72 -10.37
CA PHE A 429 25.62 -11.15 -9.11
C PHE A 429 26.34 -12.20 -8.26
N LYS A 430 25.84 -13.43 -8.21
CA LYS A 430 26.48 -14.56 -7.51
C LYS A 430 27.94 -14.76 -7.90
N LYS A 431 28.30 -14.50 -9.15
CA LYS A 431 29.67 -14.57 -9.65
C LYS A 431 30.60 -13.45 -9.14
N LYS A 432 30.03 -12.38 -8.55
CA LYS A 432 30.79 -11.20 -8.07
C LYS A 432 31.06 -11.27 -6.57
N ILE A 433 31.83 -12.27 -6.13
CA ILE A 433 32.08 -12.58 -4.70
C ILE A 433 32.57 -11.35 -3.91
N PHE A 434 33.49 -10.56 -4.48
CA PHE A 434 33.98 -9.33 -3.85
C PHE A 434 32.87 -8.30 -3.62
N LYS A 435 31.97 -8.12 -4.60
CA LYS A 435 30.83 -7.19 -4.46
C LYS A 435 29.84 -7.67 -3.41
N ILE A 436 29.59 -8.97 -3.33
CA ILE A 436 28.71 -9.56 -2.30
C ILE A 436 29.30 -9.31 -0.91
N LYS A 437 30.60 -9.53 -0.71
CA LYS A 437 31.28 -9.26 0.55
C LYS A 437 31.16 -7.78 0.92
N LYS A 438 31.53 -6.89 0.01
CA LYS A 438 31.42 -5.43 0.21
C LYS A 438 29.98 -4.99 0.55
N LEU A 439 28.98 -5.55 -0.13
CA LEU A 439 27.56 -5.28 0.15
C LEU A 439 27.20 -5.66 1.58
N LYS A 440 27.57 -6.86 2.01
CA LYS A 440 27.32 -7.37 3.38
C LYS A 440 28.01 -6.51 4.43
N ASP A 441 29.29 -6.21 4.25
CA ASP A 441 30.07 -5.37 5.16
C ASP A 441 29.48 -3.95 5.28
N THR A 442 29.01 -3.37 4.17
CA THR A 442 28.35 -2.05 4.17
C THR A 442 27.01 -2.10 4.89
N ILE A 443 26.21 -3.15 4.68
CA ILE A 443 24.92 -3.33 5.37
C ILE A 443 25.15 -3.48 6.87
N GLU A 444 26.14 -4.23 7.30
CA GLU A 444 26.44 -4.41 8.73
C GLU A 444 26.92 -3.10 9.38
N SER A 445 27.77 -2.34 8.67
CA SER A 445 28.16 -0.98 9.10
C SER A 445 26.95 -0.05 9.25
N TYR A 446 25.98 -0.11 8.33
CA TYR A 446 24.74 0.70 8.45
C TYR A 446 23.87 0.25 9.62
N ARG A 447 23.84 -1.06 9.91
CA ARG A 447 23.06 -1.62 11.03
C ARG A 447 23.57 -1.11 12.37
N SER A 448 24.88 -0.99 12.52
CA SER A 448 25.52 -0.53 13.76
C SER A 448 25.49 1.01 13.95
N THR A 449 25.32 1.79 12.87
CA THR A 449 25.48 3.25 12.90
C THR A 449 24.22 4.05 12.68
N LEU A 450 23.15 3.44 12.12
CA LEU A 450 21.97 4.18 11.70
C LEU A 450 20.72 3.79 12.51
N GLU A 451 19.84 4.77 12.70
CA GLU A 451 18.49 4.55 13.17
C GLU A 451 17.70 3.64 12.20
N PRO A 452 16.76 2.79 12.68
CA PRO A 452 16.07 1.79 11.88
C PRO A 452 15.48 2.33 10.57
N ASP A 453 14.76 3.44 10.60
CA ASP A 453 14.14 4.05 9.40
C ASP A 453 15.18 4.57 8.38
N LYS A 454 16.35 4.99 8.83
CA LYS A 454 17.46 5.43 7.97
C LYS A 454 18.22 4.23 7.41
N PHE A 455 18.38 3.21 8.23
CA PHE A 455 19.00 1.96 7.83
C PHE A 455 18.27 1.32 6.66
N GLU A 456 16.95 1.09 6.78
CA GLU A 456 16.15 0.49 5.71
C GLU A 456 16.28 1.25 4.38
N LYS A 457 16.17 2.58 4.41
CA LYS A 457 16.29 3.42 3.20
C LYS A 457 17.69 3.35 2.57
N LYS A 458 18.74 3.26 3.38
CA LYS A 458 20.11 3.16 2.87
C LYS A 458 20.39 1.80 2.24
N VAL A 459 19.92 0.73 2.87
CA VAL A 459 20.03 -0.63 2.32
C VAL A 459 19.23 -0.78 1.03
N GLU A 460 17.98 -0.28 0.99
CA GLU A 460 17.17 -0.25 -0.24
C GLU A 460 17.90 0.48 -1.37
N LYS A 461 18.44 1.67 -1.09
CA LYS A 461 19.19 2.43 -2.09
C LYS A 461 20.40 1.66 -2.60
N LEU A 462 21.21 1.09 -1.70
CA LEU A 462 22.40 0.34 -2.06
C LEU A 462 22.08 -0.86 -2.97
N ARG A 463 21.04 -1.62 -2.65
CA ARG A 463 20.57 -2.74 -3.47
C ARG A 463 20.05 -2.27 -4.84
N ASN A 464 19.27 -1.20 -4.86
CA ASN A 464 18.75 -0.62 -6.10
C ASN A 464 19.89 -0.12 -7.02
N ASP A 465 20.95 0.48 -6.46
CA ASP A 465 22.11 0.93 -7.23
C ASP A 465 22.87 -0.25 -7.86
N GLU A 466 23.01 -1.40 -7.16
CA GLU A 466 23.58 -2.62 -7.72
C GLU A 466 22.70 -3.19 -8.85
N ILE A 467 21.38 -3.24 -8.70
CA ILE A 467 20.46 -3.68 -9.77
C ILE A 467 20.56 -2.74 -10.98
N LYS A 468 20.63 -1.42 -10.77
CA LYS A 468 20.82 -0.45 -11.86
C LYS A 468 22.07 -0.79 -12.65
N SER A 469 23.20 -0.93 -11.96
CA SER A 469 24.49 -1.27 -12.59
C SER A 469 24.46 -2.61 -13.34
N LEU A 470 23.70 -3.57 -12.82
CA LEU A 470 23.67 -4.94 -13.36
C LEU A 470 22.76 -5.07 -14.60
N LEU A 471 21.61 -4.39 -14.60
CA LEU A 471 20.52 -4.64 -15.56
C LEU A 471 20.20 -3.45 -16.46
N PHE A 472 20.57 -2.21 -16.11
CA PHE A 472 20.11 -1.01 -16.81
C PHE A 472 21.21 -0.14 -17.39
N ASP A 473 22.41 -0.07 -16.79
CA ASP A 473 23.44 0.91 -17.16
C ASP A 473 23.86 0.84 -18.64
N THR A 474 23.86 -0.36 -19.25
CA THR A 474 24.20 -0.51 -20.68
C THR A 474 23.17 0.20 -21.56
N TYR A 475 21.89 0.02 -21.27
CA TYR A 475 20.78 0.61 -22.02
C TYR A 475 20.68 2.11 -21.79
N ILE A 476 20.91 2.58 -20.55
CA ILE A 476 20.91 4.01 -20.21
C ILE A 476 22.03 4.72 -20.98
N ARG A 477 23.25 4.17 -20.95
CA ARG A 477 24.39 4.74 -21.70
C ARG A 477 24.13 4.79 -23.20
N HIS A 478 23.46 3.78 -23.76
CA HIS A 478 23.07 3.80 -25.17
C HIS A 478 22.12 4.96 -25.49
N CYS A 479 21.06 5.13 -24.67
CA CYS A 479 20.13 6.25 -24.84
C CYS A 479 20.80 7.62 -24.67
N ASP A 480 21.71 7.75 -23.69
CA ASP A 480 22.47 8.99 -23.46
C ASP A 480 23.40 9.32 -24.64
N ASN A 481 24.06 8.33 -25.24
CA ASN A 481 24.89 8.51 -26.42
C ASN A 481 24.09 8.99 -27.63
N ILE A 482 22.92 8.38 -27.88
CA ILE A 482 22.00 8.82 -28.94
C ILE A 482 21.56 10.27 -28.71
N LYS A 483 21.15 10.59 -27.47
CA LYS A 483 20.67 11.92 -27.12
C LYS A 483 21.73 13.01 -27.25
N ASN A 484 23.00 12.69 -26.95
CA ASN A 484 24.13 13.61 -27.00
C ASN A 484 24.85 13.60 -28.36
N ASN A 485 24.34 12.85 -29.35
CA ASN A 485 25.02 12.62 -30.64
C ASN A 485 26.45 12.08 -30.49
N ASN A 486 26.76 11.37 -29.44
CA ASN A 486 28.05 10.75 -29.24
C ASN A 486 28.20 9.56 -30.19
N ARG A 487 29.24 9.57 -31.02
CA ARG A 487 29.61 8.42 -31.85
C ARG A 487 30.23 7.33 -30.96
N THR A 488 29.82 6.09 -31.14
CA THR A 488 30.49 4.95 -30.49
C THR A 488 31.82 4.66 -31.18
N ILE A 489 32.78 4.11 -30.44
CA ILE A 489 34.08 3.73 -31.04
C ILE A 489 33.88 2.79 -32.24
N GLN A 490 32.87 1.91 -32.18
CA GLN A 490 32.51 1.01 -33.29
C GLN A 490 32.06 1.78 -34.56
N SER A 491 31.44 2.95 -34.44
CA SER A 491 31.04 3.76 -35.59
C SER A 491 32.20 4.49 -36.28
N PHE A 492 33.43 4.40 -35.73
CA PHE A 492 34.63 4.88 -36.38
C PHE A 492 35.34 3.80 -37.24
N PHE A 493 34.93 2.54 -37.06
CA PHE A 493 35.49 1.38 -37.77
C PHE A 493 34.50 0.74 -38.75
N SER A 494 33.29 1.28 -38.86
CA SER A 494 32.31 1.00 -39.89
C SER A 494 32.26 2.13 -40.93
#